data_0b210c4e271bbf31c66f85b328767500
#
_entry.id   0b210c4e271bbf31c66f85b328767500
#
_cell.length_a   1.000
_cell.length_b   1.000
_cell.length_c   1.000
_cell.angle_alpha   90.00
_cell.angle_beta   90.00
_cell.angle_gamma   90.00
#
_symmetry.space_group_name_H-M   'P 1'
#
loop_
_entity.id
_entity.type
_entity.pdbx_description
1 polymer ?
#
loop_
_entity_poly.entity_id
_entity_poly.type
_entity_poly.pdbx_seq_one_letter_code
_entity_poly.pdbx_strand_id
1 'polypeptide(L)'
;TAAAVGAVGVLRHDPMAMKPFIGYNVGDYWAHWLEMGEKLGDKAPKIFNVNWFKQDEEGHFMWPGFGDNMRVLDWIIKRCEGTIDAEETAIGYLPKKGDINLEGIEDEVTPEILDKLLYVDKDLWKKEIAEMRRYYKEDISDKGGHIPAALIAQLDKLEERLNR
;
A
#
# COMPACT_ATOMS: atom_id res chain seq x y z
N THR A 1 4.61 -13.85 6.53
CA THR A 1 4.14 -15.22 6.35
C THR A 1 4.70 -16.15 7.40
N ALA A 2 3.99 -17.25 7.67
CA ALA A 2 4.32 -18.22 8.71
C ALA A 2 5.72 -18.86 8.59
N ALA A 3 6.37 -18.77 7.46
CA ALA A 3 7.63 -19.45 7.16
C ALA A 3 8.90 -18.82 7.76
N ALA A 4 8.83 -17.70 8.47
CA ALA A 4 10.02 -17.06 9.02
C ALA A 4 10.06 -17.14 10.55
N VAL A 5 10.06 -18.31 11.05
CA VAL A 5 10.30 -18.58 12.49
C VAL A 5 11.65 -17.96 12.87
N GLY A 6 11.63 -17.06 13.86
CA GLY A 6 12.82 -16.40 14.39
C GLY A 6 13.28 -15.11 13.70
N ALA A 7 12.64 -14.66 12.63
CA ALA A 7 12.97 -13.40 11.96
C ALA A 7 12.12 -12.24 12.51
N VAL A 8 12.39 -11.83 13.74
CA VAL A 8 11.73 -10.64 14.33
C VAL A 8 12.39 -9.38 13.78
N GLY A 9 11.56 -8.40 13.37
CA GLY A 9 12.03 -7.10 12.85
C GLY A 9 12.61 -7.13 11.43
N VAL A 10 12.44 -8.21 10.69
CA VAL A 10 12.86 -8.30 9.28
C VAL A 10 11.72 -7.90 8.37
N LEU A 11 11.94 -6.84 7.59
CA LEU A 11 11.02 -6.45 6.52
C LEU A 11 11.01 -7.52 5.42
N ARG A 12 9.82 -7.93 5.00
CA ARG A 12 9.65 -8.86 3.90
C ARG A 12 9.03 -8.16 2.70
N HIS A 13 9.73 -8.22 1.60
CA HIS A 13 9.21 -7.81 0.30
C HIS A 13 8.44 -8.98 -0.33
N ASP A 14 7.19 -9.12 0.06
CA ASP A 14 6.30 -10.20 -0.38
C ASP A 14 4.91 -9.63 -0.68
N PRO A 15 4.76 -8.97 -1.84
CA PRO A 15 3.48 -8.38 -2.23
C PRO A 15 2.36 -9.41 -2.18
N MET A 16 1.26 -9.08 -1.51
CA MET A 16 0.09 -9.93 -1.32
C MET A 16 0.38 -11.28 -0.60
N ALA A 17 1.53 -11.42 0.05
CA ALA A 17 2.00 -12.63 0.73
C ALA A 17 1.98 -13.89 -0.16
N MET A 18 2.30 -13.75 -1.44
CA MET A 18 2.15 -14.79 -2.47
C MET A 18 3.42 -15.57 -2.76
N LYS A 19 4.61 -15.00 -2.48
CA LYS A 19 5.90 -15.62 -2.88
C LYS A 19 6.08 -17.08 -2.43
N PRO A 20 5.70 -17.51 -1.21
CA PRO A 20 5.81 -18.90 -0.81
C PRO A 20 4.96 -19.88 -1.63
N PHE A 21 3.97 -19.37 -2.36
CA PHE A 21 3.01 -20.17 -3.12
C PHE A 21 3.24 -20.10 -4.63
N ILE A 22 4.23 -19.33 -5.09
CA ILE A 22 4.58 -19.19 -6.50
C ILE A 22 5.78 -20.08 -6.80
N GLY A 23 5.58 -21.11 -7.63
CA GLY A 23 6.62 -22.07 -8.02
C GLY A 23 7.41 -21.68 -9.28
N TYR A 24 7.29 -20.44 -9.75
CA TYR A 24 7.93 -19.91 -10.95
C TYR A 24 8.33 -18.43 -10.74
N ASN A 25 8.80 -17.77 -11.77
CA ASN A 25 9.22 -16.37 -11.68
C ASN A 25 8.05 -15.46 -11.25
N VAL A 26 8.23 -14.69 -10.18
CA VAL A 26 7.19 -13.78 -9.67
C VAL A 26 6.83 -12.68 -10.68
N GLY A 27 7.78 -12.29 -11.54
CA GLY A 27 7.53 -11.31 -12.61
C GLY A 27 6.52 -11.80 -13.64
N ASP A 28 6.49 -13.11 -13.95
CA ASP A 28 5.47 -13.71 -14.82
C ASP A 28 4.08 -13.62 -14.17
N TYR A 29 4.01 -13.84 -12.87
CA TYR A 29 2.76 -13.71 -12.12
C TYR A 29 2.24 -12.26 -12.12
N TRP A 30 3.12 -11.30 -11.93
CA TRP A 30 2.76 -9.88 -12.00
C TRP A 30 2.38 -9.45 -13.42
N ALA A 31 3.05 -9.96 -14.44
CA ALA A 31 2.67 -9.73 -15.84
C ALA A 31 1.26 -10.26 -16.13
N HIS A 32 0.92 -11.43 -15.59
CA HIS A 32 -0.44 -11.97 -15.69
C HIS A 32 -1.48 -11.06 -15.00
N TRP A 33 -1.17 -10.49 -13.85
CA TRP A 33 -2.08 -9.54 -13.17
C TRP A 33 -2.31 -8.29 -14.03
N LEU A 34 -1.26 -7.75 -14.64
CA LEU A 34 -1.37 -6.61 -15.54
C LEU A 34 -2.24 -6.95 -16.77
N GLU A 35 -2.02 -8.11 -17.38
CA GLU A 35 -2.84 -8.62 -18.48
C GLU A 35 -4.32 -8.78 -18.08
N MET A 36 -4.59 -9.31 -16.91
CA MET A 36 -5.97 -9.43 -16.40
C MET A 36 -6.61 -8.07 -16.16
N GLY A 37 -5.84 -7.09 -15.68
CA GLY A 37 -6.30 -5.70 -15.55
C GLY A 37 -6.72 -5.11 -16.89
N GLU A 38 -5.92 -5.30 -17.94
CA GLU A 38 -6.26 -4.88 -19.30
C GLU A 38 -7.51 -5.57 -19.84
N LYS A 39 -7.63 -6.88 -19.65
CA LYS A 39 -8.79 -7.68 -20.11
C LYS A 39 -10.09 -7.29 -19.41
N LEU A 40 -10.02 -6.98 -18.13
CA LEU A 40 -11.20 -6.65 -17.31
C LEU A 40 -11.59 -5.17 -17.43
N GLY A 41 -10.64 -4.29 -17.73
CA GLY A 41 -10.89 -2.85 -17.81
C GLY A 41 -11.61 -2.33 -16.56
N ASP A 42 -12.74 -1.65 -16.74
CA ASP A 42 -13.54 -1.09 -15.63
C ASP A 42 -14.14 -2.14 -14.69
N LYS A 43 -14.11 -3.41 -15.07
CA LYS A 43 -14.55 -4.52 -14.23
C LYS A 43 -13.43 -5.10 -13.35
N ALA A 44 -12.19 -4.60 -13.49
CA ALA A 44 -11.09 -5.03 -12.64
C ALA A 44 -11.38 -4.66 -11.18
N PRO A 45 -11.08 -5.56 -10.21
CA PRO A 45 -11.23 -5.24 -8.81
C PRO A 45 -10.29 -4.08 -8.42
N LYS A 46 -10.78 -3.17 -7.59
CA LYS A 46 -9.96 -2.10 -7.04
C LYS A 46 -9.04 -2.67 -5.95
N ILE A 47 -7.81 -2.20 -5.91
CA ILE A 47 -6.78 -2.65 -4.96
C ILE A 47 -6.50 -1.52 -3.98
N PHE A 48 -6.52 -1.84 -2.69
CA PHE A 48 -6.23 -0.91 -1.60
C PHE A 48 -5.06 -1.42 -0.78
N ASN A 49 -4.20 -0.50 -0.33
CA ASN A 49 -3.15 -0.77 0.63
C ASN A 49 -3.48 -0.03 1.91
N VAL A 50 -3.44 -0.72 3.04
CA VAL A 50 -3.75 -0.15 4.36
C VAL A 50 -2.61 -0.48 5.31
N ASN A 51 -2.13 0.52 6.05
CA ASN A 51 -1.18 0.33 7.15
C ASN A 51 -1.91 0.44 8.49
N TRP A 52 -2.21 -0.69 9.11
CA TRP A 52 -2.83 -0.76 10.43
C TRP A 52 -1.88 -0.43 11.59
N PHE A 53 -0.57 -0.37 11.34
CA PHE A 53 0.48 -0.40 12.35
C PHE A 53 1.34 0.88 12.34
N LYS A 54 0.83 2.00 11.79
CA LYS A 54 1.55 3.26 11.84
C LYS A 54 1.70 3.71 13.29
N GLN A 55 2.93 4.04 13.69
CA GLN A 55 3.28 4.42 15.04
C GLN A 55 3.62 5.91 15.11
N ASP A 56 3.46 6.48 16.30
CA ASP A 56 3.97 7.80 16.67
C ASP A 56 5.48 7.75 17.02
N GLU A 57 6.04 8.86 17.49
CA GLU A 57 7.45 8.98 17.86
C GLU A 57 7.80 8.14 19.10
N GLU A 58 6.84 7.84 19.96
CA GLU A 58 6.98 7.01 21.16
C GLU A 58 6.77 5.51 20.87
N GLY A 59 6.37 5.16 19.65
CA GLY A 59 6.13 3.77 19.22
C GLY A 59 4.73 3.23 19.54
N HIS A 60 3.78 4.10 19.90
CA HIS A 60 2.39 3.70 20.08
C HIS A 60 1.65 3.67 18.74
N PHE A 61 0.75 2.70 18.58
CA PHE A 61 -0.09 2.64 17.38
C PHE A 61 -1.05 3.84 17.36
N MET A 62 -1.07 4.54 16.24
CA MET A 62 -1.91 5.72 16.04
C MET A 62 -3.35 5.36 15.65
N TRP A 63 -3.62 4.14 15.25
CA TRP A 63 -4.95 3.63 14.92
C TRP A 63 -5.36 2.56 15.93
N PRO A 64 -6.58 2.60 16.50
CA PRO A 64 -7.03 1.65 17.53
C PRO A 64 -7.01 0.20 17.05
N GLY A 65 -7.27 -0.01 15.77
CA GLY A 65 -7.27 -1.33 15.16
C GLY A 65 -8.53 -2.13 15.45
N PHE A 66 -8.43 -3.42 15.21
CA PHE A 66 -9.48 -4.42 15.42
C PHE A 66 -10.87 -3.99 14.92
N GLY A 67 -11.85 -3.75 15.82
CA GLY A 67 -13.22 -3.35 15.45
C GLY A 67 -13.28 -2.06 14.63
N ASP A 68 -12.40 -1.10 14.92
CA ASP A 68 -12.36 0.20 14.25
C ASP A 68 -11.79 0.13 12.82
N ASN A 69 -11.14 -0.98 12.45
CA ASN A 69 -10.76 -1.25 11.07
C ASN A 69 -11.98 -1.25 10.12
N MET A 70 -13.16 -1.57 10.62
CA MET A 70 -14.41 -1.53 9.84
C MET A 70 -14.73 -0.13 9.31
N ARG A 71 -14.27 0.93 9.97
CA ARG A 71 -14.46 2.33 9.51
C ARG A 71 -13.71 2.60 8.20
N VAL A 72 -12.51 2.06 8.08
CA VAL A 72 -11.71 2.14 6.84
C VAL A 72 -12.30 1.23 5.77
N LEU A 73 -12.76 0.03 6.12
CA LEU A 73 -13.42 -0.87 5.19
C LEU A 73 -14.73 -0.29 4.65
N ASP A 74 -15.50 0.43 5.46
CA ASP A 74 -16.69 1.16 5.02
C ASP A 74 -16.34 2.20 3.94
N TRP A 75 -15.27 2.98 4.16
CA TRP A 75 -14.77 3.92 3.15
C TRP A 75 -14.36 3.19 1.86
N ILE A 76 -13.65 2.06 1.97
CA ILE A 76 -13.23 1.23 0.82
C ILE A 76 -14.45 0.75 0.02
N ILE A 77 -15.49 0.27 0.70
CA ILE A 77 -16.74 -0.18 0.07
C ILE A 77 -17.39 0.98 -0.69
N LYS A 78 -17.54 2.14 -0.05
CA LYS A 78 -18.10 3.34 -0.66
C LYS A 78 -17.30 3.79 -1.89
N ARG A 79 -15.95 3.65 -1.87
CA ARG A 79 -15.09 3.88 -3.04
C ARG A 79 -15.37 2.90 -4.17
N CYS A 80 -15.58 1.62 -3.85
CA CYS A 80 -15.93 0.60 -4.84
C CYS A 80 -17.29 0.86 -5.48
N GLU A 81 -18.25 1.34 -4.69
CA GLU A 81 -19.60 1.69 -5.14
C GLU A 81 -19.67 3.04 -5.88
N GLY A 82 -18.61 3.85 -5.79
CA GLY A 82 -18.58 5.20 -6.38
C GLY A 82 -19.43 6.22 -5.63
N THR A 83 -19.76 5.97 -4.36
CA THR A 83 -20.61 6.84 -3.52
C THR A 83 -19.80 7.85 -2.70
N ILE A 84 -18.48 7.72 -2.66
CA ILE A 84 -17.56 8.65 -2.00
C ILE A 84 -16.38 8.98 -2.90
N ASP A 85 -15.93 10.21 -2.86
CA ASP A 85 -14.72 10.68 -3.54
C ASP A 85 -13.44 10.33 -2.76
N ALA A 86 -12.29 10.75 -3.30
CA ALA A 86 -11.01 10.63 -2.64
C ALA A 86 -10.13 11.84 -2.96
N GLU A 87 -9.11 12.06 -2.15
CA GLU A 87 -8.03 13.00 -2.42
C GLU A 87 -6.95 12.32 -3.26
N GLU A 88 -6.61 12.89 -4.41
CA GLU A 88 -5.51 12.40 -5.23
C GLU A 88 -4.18 12.91 -4.65
N THR A 89 -3.29 11.98 -4.34
CA THR A 89 -1.96 12.26 -3.78
C THR A 89 -0.86 11.65 -4.63
N ALA A 90 0.39 11.93 -4.29
CA ALA A 90 1.53 11.35 -4.98
C ALA A 90 1.53 9.81 -4.95
N ILE A 91 1.00 9.21 -3.88
CA ILE A 91 1.00 7.76 -3.65
C ILE A 91 -0.30 7.06 -4.07
N GLY A 92 -1.31 7.83 -4.48
CA GLY A 92 -2.62 7.32 -4.88
C GLY A 92 -3.75 8.09 -4.21
N TYR A 93 -4.92 7.46 -4.12
CA TYR A 93 -6.13 8.07 -3.59
C TYR A 93 -6.28 7.78 -2.10
N LEU A 94 -6.36 8.84 -1.30
CA LEU A 94 -6.57 8.79 0.14
C LEU A 94 -7.97 9.31 0.51
N PRO A 95 -8.50 8.96 1.71
CA PRO A 95 -9.70 9.60 2.25
C PRO A 95 -9.51 11.11 2.38
N LYS A 96 -10.55 11.87 2.06
CA LYS A 96 -10.60 13.30 2.41
C LYS A 96 -10.86 13.44 3.91
N LYS A 97 -10.55 14.62 4.45
CA LYS A 97 -10.90 14.96 5.85
C LYS A 97 -12.39 14.76 6.07
N GLY A 98 -12.76 13.98 7.09
CA GLY A 98 -14.13 13.68 7.44
C GLY A 98 -14.78 12.48 6.72
N ASP A 99 -14.08 11.86 5.78
CA ASP A 99 -14.60 10.67 5.08
C ASP A 99 -14.61 9.41 5.95
N ILE A 100 -13.69 9.33 6.91
CA ILE A 100 -13.65 8.24 7.90
C ILE A 100 -14.52 8.63 9.08
N ASN A 101 -15.53 7.81 9.39
CA ASN A 101 -16.38 8.03 10.57
C ASN A 101 -15.58 7.75 11.84
N LEU A 102 -15.39 8.76 12.67
CA LEU A 102 -14.68 8.68 13.96
C LEU A 102 -15.61 8.70 15.17
N GLU A 103 -16.94 8.67 14.95
CA GLU A 103 -17.92 8.70 16.05
C GLU A 103 -17.62 7.62 17.10
N GLY A 104 -17.44 8.04 18.35
CA GLY A 104 -17.14 7.18 19.49
C GLY A 104 -15.67 6.82 19.71
N ILE A 105 -14.76 7.32 18.86
CA ILE A 105 -13.30 7.18 19.03
C ILE A 105 -12.56 8.53 18.89
N GLU A 106 -13.27 9.64 19.02
CA GLU A 106 -12.72 10.98 18.83
C GLU A 106 -11.59 11.32 19.81
N ASP A 107 -11.64 10.72 21.00
CA ASP A 107 -10.61 10.87 22.03
C ASP A 107 -9.34 10.05 21.70
N GLU A 108 -9.48 8.97 20.94
CA GLU A 108 -8.35 8.11 20.53
C GLU A 108 -7.76 8.56 19.17
N VAL A 109 -8.62 8.94 18.24
CA VAL A 109 -8.22 9.42 16.91
C VAL A 109 -8.69 10.85 16.72
N THR A 110 -7.92 11.78 17.28
CA THR A 110 -8.18 13.21 17.11
C THR A 110 -7.96 13.66 15.65
N PRO A 111 -8.46 14.83 15.23
CA PRO A 111 -8.19 15.38 13.89
C PRO A 111 -6.69 15.46 13.58
N GLU A 112 -5.85 15.77 14.56
CA GLU A 112 -4.39 15.86 14.40
C GLU A 112 -3.76 14.48 14.18
N ILE A 113 -4.26 13.45 14.86
CA ILE A 113 -3.82 12.06 14.63
C ILE A 113 -4.25 11.59 13.24
N LEU A 114 -5.49 11.88 12.83
CA LEU A 114 -5.95 11.54 11.49
C LEU A 114 -5.13 12.24 10.40
N ASP A 115 -4.80 13.51 10.59
CA ASP A 115 -3.94 14.27 9.67
C ASP A 115 -2.54 13.61 9.55
N LYS A 116 -1.96 13.18 10.66
CA LYS A 116 -0.69 12.43 10.65
C LYS A 116 -0.82 11.06 9.98
N LEU A 117 -1.94 10.37 10.17
CA LEU A 117 -2.21 9.06 9.55
C LEU A 117 -2.28 9.18 8.02
N LEU A 118 -2.91 10.25 7.50
CA LEU A 118 -3.10 10.49 6.07
C LEU A 118 -1.95 11.28 5.43
N TYR A 119 -1.01 11.78 6.23
CA TYR A 119 0.11 12.57 5.72
C TYR A 119 1.04 11.74 4.83
N VAL A 120 1.33 12.28 3.64
CA VAL A 120 2.28 11.71 2.68
C VAL A 120 3.65 12.36 2.88
N ASP A 121 4.52 11.68 3.60
CA ASP A 121 5.92 12.11 3.80
C ASP A 121 6.72 11.85 2.53
N LYS A 122 7.03 12.93 1.77
CA LYS A 122 7.74 12.82 0.51
C LYS A 122 9.16 12.27 0.66
N ASP A 123 9.85 12.58 1.76
CA ASP A 123 11.23 12.13 1.97
C ASP A 123 11.27 10.64 2.37
N LEU A 124 10.32 10.20 3.16
CA LEU A 124 10.13 8.78 3.46
C LEU A 124 9.83 8.00 2.18
N TRP A 125 8.89 8.47 1.36
CA TRP A 125 8.52 7.81 0.11
C TRP A 125 9.65 7.76 -0.92
N LYS A 126 10.55 8.74 -0.96
CA LYS A 126 11.77 8.66 -1.78
C LYS A 126 12.70 7.53 -1.33
N LYS A 127 12.82 7.30 -0.03
CA LYS A 127 13.58 6.16 0.51
C LYS A 127 12.92 4.84 0.16
N GLU A 128 11.58 4.76 0.26
CA GLU A 128 10.81 3.57 -0.13
C GLU A 128 10.96 3.24 -1.62
N ILE A 129 10.98 4.24 -2.50
CA ILE A 129 11.24 4.03 -3.94
C ILE A 129 12.64 3.42 -4.15
N ALA A 130 13.66 3.94 -3.49
CA ALA A 130 15.01 3.42 -3.59
C ALA A 130 15.07 1.95 -3.12
N GLU A 131 14.38 1.63 -2.03
CA GLU A 131 14.28 0.26 -1.50
C GLU A 131 13.51 -0.67 -2.45
N MET A 132 12.41 -0.21 -3.05
CA MET A 132 11.69 -0.98 -4.06
C MET A 132 12.54 -1.26 -5.29
N ARG A 133 13.33 -0.28 -5.78
CA ARG A 133 14.26 -0.47 -6.90
C ARG A 133 15.35 -1.47 -6.54
N ARG A 134 15.90 -1.40 -5.32
CA ARG A 134 16.88 -2.35 -4.80
C ARG A 134 16.29 -3.76 -4.78
N TYR A 135 15.09 -3.93 -4.23
CA TYR A 135 14.38 -5.20 -4.19
C TYR A 135 14.18 -5.79 -5.60
N TYR A 136 13.71 -4.99 -6.55
CA TYR A 136 13.52 -5.45 -7.93
C TYR A 136 14.81 -5.92 -8.57
N LYS A 137 15.92 -5.23 -8.28
CA LYS A 137 17.24 -5.59 -8.79
C LYS A 137 17.79 -6.83 -8.09
N GLU A 138 18.03 -6.74 -6.79
CA GLU A 138 18.81 -7.71 -6.02
C GLU A 138 18.03 -9.00 -5.72
N ASP A 139 16.74 -8.89 -5.44
CA ASP A 139 15.93 -10.03 -5.04
C ASP A 139 15.22 -10.74 -6.20
N ILE A 140 15.10 -10.08 -7.35
CA ILE A 140 14.41 -10.65 -8.50
C ILE A 140 15.34 -10.74 -9.70
N SER A 141 15.80 -9.60 -10.26
CA SER A 141 16.56 -9.60 -11.52
C SER A 141 17.91 -10.28 -11.39
N ASP A 142 18.70 -9.98 -10.37
CA ASP A 142 20.02 -10.59 -10.14
C ASP A 142 19.93 -12.08 -9.79
N LYS A 143 18.76 -12.57 -9.41
CA LYS A 143 18.45 -14.00 -9.18
C LYS A 143 17.87 -14.71 -10.40
N GLY A 144 17.94 -14.09 -11.58
CA GLY A 144 17.47 -14.66 -12.84
C GLY A 144 15.98 -14.44 -13.12
N GLY A 145 15.32 -13.62 -12.32
CA GLY A 145 13.95 -13.17 -12.57
C GLY A 145 13.90 -11.94 -13.47
N HIS A 146 12.69 -11.49 -13.78
CA HIS A 146 12.46 -10.24 -14.49
C HIS A 146 11.31 -9.45 -13.86
N ILE A 147 11.30 -8.16 -14.11
CA ILE A 147 10.23 -7.25 -13.68
C ILE A 147 9.50 -6.72 -14.91
N PRO A 148 8.17 -6.80 -14.97
CA PRO A 148 7.40 -6.16 -16.03
C PRO A 148 7.73 -4.66 -16.15
N ALA A 149 7.98 -4.18 -17.38
CA ALA A 149 8.34 -2.78 -17.63
C ALA A 149 7.28 -1.79 -17.09
N ALA A 150 6.01 -2.18 -17.08
CA ALA A 150 4.94 -1.37 -16.54
C ALA A 150 5.11 -1.07 -15.03
N LEU A 151 5.67 -2.00 -14.24
CA LEU A 151 5.93 -1.78 -12.81
C LEU A 151 7.11 -0.82 -12.60
N ILE A 152 8.15 -0.92 -13.43
CA ILE A 152 9.25 0.04 -13.40
C ILE A 152 8.73 1.44 -13.73
N ALA A 153 7.92 1.57 -14.78
CA ALA A 153 7.31 2.85 -15.17
C ALA A 153 6.41 3.44 -14.08
N GLN A 154 5.76 2.60 -13.23
CA GLN A 154 4.99 3.11 -12.09
C GLN A 154 5.89 3.70 -11.00
N LEU A 155 7.05 3.11 -10.74
CA LEU A 155 8.03 3.69 -9.80
C LEU A 155 8.56 5.04 -10.32
N ASP A 156 8.84 5.14 -11.62
CA ASP A 156 9.30 6.40 -12.23
C ASP A 156 8.21 7.49 -12.09
N LYS A 157 6.96 7.16 -12.38
CA LYS A 157 5.82 8.07 -12.21
C LYS A 157 5.58 8.47 -10.75
N LEU A 158 5.78 7.55 -9.80
CA LEU A 158 5.66 7.86 -8.38
C LEU A 158 6.74 8.88 -7.97
N GLU A 159 7.98 8.66 -8.40
CA GLU A 159 9.09 9.58 -8.15
C GLU A 159 8.84 10.97 -8.75
N GLU A 160 8.33 11.05 -9.97
CA GLU A 160 7.92 12.31 -10.61
C GLU A 160 6.83 13.04 -9.79
N ARG A 161 5.79 12.33 -9.32
CA ARG A 161 4.72 12.92 -8.52
C ARG A 161 5.21 13.45 -7.17
N LEU A 162 6.15 12.76 -6.53
CA LEU A 162 6.75 13.20 -5.28
C LEU A 162 7.65 14.45 -5.42
N ASN A 163 8.16 14.69 -6.61
CA ASN A 163 9.01 15.84 -6.92
C ASN A 163 8.21 17.09 -7.37
N ARG A 164 6.93 16.97 -7.56
CA ARG A 164 6.01 18.11 -7.80
C ARG A 164 5.58 18.73 -6.49
#